data_df641ef1e6d2c65a7340ed1c39eb0d9c
#
_entry.id   df641ef1e6d2c65a7340ed1c39eb0d9c
#
_cell.length_a   1.000
_cell.length_b   1.000
_cell.length_c   1.000
_cell.angle_alpha   90.00
_cell.angle_beta   90.00
_cell.angle_gamma   90.00
#
_symmetry.space_group_name_H-M   'P 1'
#
loop_
_entity.id
_entity.type
_entity.pdbx_description
1 polymer ?
#
loop_
_entity_poly.entity_id
_entity_poly.type
_entity_poly.pdbx_seq_one_letter_code
_entity_poly.pdbx_strand_id
1 'polypeptide(L)'
;MRQPGVEVRGIVQPDGTAEFCEVFFTDARCSKNNVVGGVNNGWKVANSTLAFERGMSATTGYRRFEEEFRLMTVAAKENGSINDDTIRQRLMQFYSKIQILRYNGLRSLSATLENKKDMGVLALGASNKMYWSEMHQRAMELALDINGANSMLINAGPADGNWPGALRDKRREGYPVSSMMSTFFFSRSETIWG
;
A
#
# COMPACT_ATOMS: atom_id res chain seq x y z
N MET A 1 -4.09 -11.20 -22.01
CA MET A 1 -3.06 -12.13 -21.47
C MET A 1 -3.34 -13.61 -21.80
N ARG A 2 -4.54 -13.99 -22.22
CA ARG A 2 -4.86 -15.36 -22.64
C ARG A 2 -4.78 -15.49 -24.16
N GLN A 3 -3.56 -15.45 -24.68
CA GLN A 3 -3.32 -15.59 -26.14
C GLN A 3 -2.04 -16.39 -26.38
N PRO A 4 -1.87 -17.04 -27.54
CA PRO A 4 -0.65 -17.71 -27.90
C PRO A 4 0.57 -16.79 -27.81
N GLY A 5 1.67 -17.30 -27.28
CA GLY A 5 2.90 -16.53 -27.14
C GLY A 5 2.97 -15.64 -25.90
N VAL A 6 1.97 -15.67 -25.01
CA VAL A 6 2.02 -14.97 -23.72
C VAL A 6 1.91 -15.98 -22.59
N GLU A 7 2.94 -16.05 -21.75
CA GLU A 7 2.98 -16.85 -20.52
C GLU A 7 3.05 -15.94 -19.32
N VAL A 8 2.23 -16.23 -18.30
CA VAL A 8 2.19 -15.46 -17.04
C VAL A 8 2.50 -16.40 -15.90
N ARG A 9 3.54 -16.10 -15.11
CA ARG A 9 3.93 -16.83 -13.89
C ARG A 9 3.78 -15.96 -12.67
N GLY A 10 3.02 -16.42 -11.68
CA GLY A 10 2.87 -15.71 -10.40
C GLY A 10 4.15 -15.75 -9.58
N ILE A 11 4.53 -14.62 -9.00
CA ILE A 11 5.63 -14.51 -8.03
C ILE A 11 5.05 -14.65 -6.64
N VAL A 12 5.44 -15.70 -5.93
CA VAL A 12 4.97 -15.93 -4.55
C VAL A 12 5.65 -14.95 -3.59
N GLN A 13 4.85 -14.20 -2.87
CA GLN A 13 5.29 -13.22 -1.88
C GLN A 13 5.49 -13.88 -0.49
N PRO A 14 6.15 -13.21 0.46
CA PRO A 14 6.39 -13.75 1.80
C PRO A 14 5.13 -14.13 2.58
N ASP A 15 3.98 -13.54 2.25
CA ASP A 15 2.67 -13.86 2.84
C ASP A 15 1.95 -15.01 2.12
N GLY A 16 2.58 -15.63 1.11
CA GLY A 16 2.02 -16.71 0.29
C GLY A 16 1.08 -16.25 -0.81
N THR A 17 0.80 -14.96 -0.96
CA THR A 17 0.05 -14.43 -2.11
C THR A 17 0.89 -14.40 -3.38
N ALA A 18 0.26 -14.30 -4.54
CA ALA A 18 0.95 -14.22 -5.84
C ALA A 18 0.29 -13.14 -6.71
N GLU A 19 0.35 -11.90 -6.24
CA GLU A 19 -0.27 -10.74 -6.91
C GLU A 19 0.62 -10.11 -7.98
N PHE A 20 1.93 -10.30 -7.85
CA PHE A 20 2.88 -9.94 -8.89
C PHE A 20 3.16 -11.11 -9.80
N CYS A 21 3.52 -10.83 -11.04
CA CYS A 21 3.81 -11.88 -12.01
C CYS A 21 4.96 -11.48 -12.94
N GLU A 22 5.64 -12.50 -13.41
CA GLU A 22 6.50 -12.42 -14.59
C GLU A 22 5.66 -12.68 -15.83
N VAL A 23 5.90 -11.92 -16.89
CA VAL A 23 5.23 -12.10 -18.18
C VAL A 23 6.26 -12.33 -19.27
N PHE A 24 6.14 -13.47 -19.93
CA PHE A 24 7.02 -13.85 -21.03
C PHE A 24 6.28 -13.71 -22.36
N PHE A 25 6.94 -13.12 -23.34
CA PHE A 25 6.44 -12.95 -24.69
C PHE A 25 7.30 -13.74 -25.66
N THR A 26 6.71 -14.73 -26.33
CA THR A 26 7.40 -15.54 -27.34
C THR A 26 6.54 -15.51 -28.62
N ASP A 27 6.98 -14.75 -29.59
CA ASP A 27 6.24 -14.52 -30.84
C ASP A 27 4.80 -14.06 -30.66
N ALA A 28 4.50 -13.38 -29.53
CA ALA A 28 3.20 -12.84 -29.22
C ALA A 28 2.79 -11.77 -30.26
N ARG A 29 1.58 -11.87 -30.78
CA ARG A 29 1.08 -10.95 -31.81
C ARG A 29 -0.12 -10.17 -31.30
N CYS A 30 -0.19 -8.87 -31.61
CA CYS A 30 -1.37 -8.06 -31.39
C CYS A 30 -1.71 -7.28 -32.67
N SER A 31 -2.96 -6.85 -32.77
CA SER A 31 -3.37 -5.96 -33.86
C SER A 31 -2.66 -4.62 -33.76
N LYS A 32 -2.19 -4.09 -34.88
CA LYS A 32 -1.62 -2.74 -34.95
C LYS A 32 -2.60 -1.64 -34.48
N ASN A 33 -3.89 -1.93 -34.55
CA ASN A 33 -4.94 -1.00 -34.09
C ASN A 33 -5.02 -0.91 -32.57
N ASN A 34 -4.37 -1.81 -31.83
CA ASN A 34 -4.30 -1.80 -30.37
C ASN A 34 -3.14 -0.94 -29.82
N VAL A 35 -2.39 -0.27 -30.70
CA VAL A 35 -1.31 0.63 -30.25
C VAL A 35 -1.92 1.89 -29.64
N VAL A 36 -1.74 2.04 -28.33
CA VAL A 36 -2.21 3.22 -27.57
C VAL A 36 -1.23 4.38 -27.75
N GLY A 37 -1.76 5.55 -28.07
CA GLY A 37 -0.96 6.78 -28.22
C GLY A 37 -0.10 6.89 -29.48
N GLY A 38 -0.13 5.87 -30.36
CA GLY A 38 0.63 5.82 -31.61
C GLY A 38 2.02 5.20 -31.43
N VAL A 39 2.63 4.82 -32.55
CA VAL A 39 3.96 4.21 -32.60
C VAL A 39 5.02 5.17 -32.05
N ASN A 40 5.95 4.67 -31.26
CA ASN A 40 7.04 5.41 -30.61
C ASN A 40 6.60 6.42 -29.51
N ASN A 41 5.34 6.47 -29.11
CA ASN A 41 4.83 7.34 -28.06
C ASN A 41 4.65 6.65 -26.70
N GLY A 42 5.17 5.43 -26.51
CA GLY A 42 5.00 4.64 -25.28
C GLY A 42 5.46 5.36 -24.01
N TRP A 43 6.57 6.11 -24.08
CA TRP A 43 7.07 6.91 -22.95
C TRP A 43 6.07 7.97 -22.48
N LYS A 44 5.42 8.67 -23.42
CA LYS A 44 4.39 9.67 -23.11
C LYS A 44 3.17 9.00 -22.43
N VAL A 45 2.73 7.86 -22.94
CA VAL A 45 1.61 7.10 -22.37
C VAL A 45 1.94 6.63 -20.95
N ALA A 46 3.12 6.03 -20.74
CA ALA A 46 3.56 5.56 -19.43
C ALA A 46 3.62 6.71 -18.41
N ASN A 47 4.21 7.85 -18.76
CA ASN A 47 4.26 9.02 -17.86
C ASN A 47 2.88 9.56 -17.53
N SER A 48 1.93 9.54 -18.48
CA SER A 48 0.55 9.97 -18.22
C SER A 48 -0.12 9.05 -17.19
N THR A 49 0.02 7.73 -17.32
CA THR A 49 -0.51 6.74 -16.35
C THR A 49 0.07 6.98 -14.95
N LEU A 50 1.39 7.11 -14.83
CA LEU A 50 2.06 7.37 -13.56
C LEU A 50 1.63 8.70 -12.92
N ALA A 51 1.35 9.73 -13.72
CA ALA A 51 0.86 11.01 -13.22
C ALA A 51 -0.54 10.89 -12.62
N PHE A 52 -1.44 10.12 -13.24
CA PHE A 52 -2.78 9.86 -12.70
C PHE A 52 -2.74 9.04 -11.42
N GLU A 53 -1.91 8.02 -11.34
CA GLU A 53 -1.72 7.24 -10.10
C GLU A 53 -1.31 8.10 -8.91
N ARG A 54 -0.32 8.98 -9.10
CA ARG A 54 0.16 9.89 -8.06
C ARG A 54 -0.92 10.85 -7.56
N GLY A 55 -1.78 11.33 -8.44
CA GLY A 55 -2.85 12.27 -8.10
C GLY A 55 -3.93 11.66 -7.20
N MET A 56 -4.35 10.44 -7.46
CA MET A 56 -5.42 9.78 -6.69
C MET A 56 -4.96 9.39 -5.28
N SER A 57 -3.76 8.85 -5.12
CA SER A 57 -3.26 8.40 -3.82
C SER A 57 -2.99 9.55 -2.85
N ALA A 58 -2.62 10.73 -3.36
CA ALA A 58 -2.28 11.88 -2.53
C ALA A 58 -3.47 12.44 -1.73
N THR A 59 -4.70 12.36 -2.26
CA THR A 59 -5.87 13.02 -1.66
C THR A 59 -6.66 12.15 -0.69
N THR A 60 -6.68 10.83 -0.88
CA THR A 60 -7.54 9.91 -0.10
C THR A 60 -6.77 8.80 0.62
N GLY A 61 -5.50 8.60 0.29
CA GLY A 61 -4.68 7.50 0.83
C GLY A 61 -4.56 7.48 2.36
N TYR A 62 -4.66 8.64 3.01
CA TYR A 62 -4.61 8.75 4.47
C TYR A 62 -5.75 7.97 5.18
N ARG A 63 -6.92 7.79 4.54
CA ARG A 63 -8.08 7.11 5.13
C ARG A 63 -7.81 5.64 5.46
N ARG A 64 -7.02 4.97 4.65
CA ARG A 64 -6.56 3.60 4.93
C ARG A 64 -5.81 3.58 6.27
N PHE A 65 -4.89 4.50 6.45
CA PHE A 65 -4.07 4.57 7.67
C PHE A 65 -4.86 5.01 8.90
N GLU A 66 -5.91 5.84 8.74
CA GLU A 66 -6.85 6.15 9.83
C GLU A 66 -7.56 4.89 10.33
N GLU A 67 -7.98 4.02 9.42
CA GLU A 67 -8.62 2.76 9.79
C GLU A 67 -7.63 1.79 10.43
N GLU A 68 -6.42 1.66 9.91
CA GLU A 68 -5.36 0.88 10.55
C GLU A 68 -5.07 1.38 11.98
N PHE A 69 -4.94 2.69 12.17
CA PHE A 69 -4.76 3.30 13.49
C PHE A 69 -5.92 2.95 14.44
N ARG A 70 -7.15 3.01 13.96
CA ARG A 70 -8.34 2.65 14.74
C ARG A 70 -8.29 1.19 15.19
N LEU A 71 -7.99 0.26 14.27
CA LEU A 71 -7.89 -1.17 14.55
C LEU A 71 -6.76 -1.47 15.54
N MET A 72 -5.58 -0.88 15.35
CA MET A 72 -4.46 -1.01 16.28
C MET A 72 -4.80 -0.50 17.69
N THR A 73 -5.53 0.63 17.76
CA THR A 73 -5.97 1.19 19.05
C THR A 73 -6.98 0.29 19.74
N VAL A 74 -7.90 -0.33 19.00
CA VAL A 74 -8.85 -1.30 19.55
C VAL A 74 -8.10 -2.53 20.08
N ALA A 75 -7.22 -3.12 19.28
CA ALA A 75 -6.43 -4.28 19.69
C ALA A 75 -5.57 -3.99 20.94
N ALA A 76 -4.94 -2.80 20.99
CA ALA A 76 -4.14 -2.41 22.15
C ALA A 76 -4.97 -2.23 23.43
N LYS A 77 -6.22 -1.79 23.32
CA LYS A 77 -7.15 -1.70 24.46
C LYS A 77 -7.61 -3.09 24.92
N GLU A 78 -7.94 -3.95 23.98
CA GLU A 78 -8.45 -5.31 24.27
C GLU A 78 -7.42 -6.19 24.97
N ASN A 79 -6.16 -6.12 24.53
CA ASN A 79 -5.09 -6.91 25.14
C ASN A 79 -4.31 -6.20 26.27
N GLY A 80 -4.67 -4.97 26.59
CA GLY A 80 -4.07 -4.17 27.66
C GLY A 80 -2.73 -3.50 27.31
N SER A 81 -2.17 -3.70 26.13
CA SER A 81 -0.90 -3.08 25.70
C SER A 81 -1.00 -1.55 25.61
N ILE A 82 -2.20 -0.99 25.56
CA ILE A 82 -2.43 0.46 25.61
C ILE A 82 -1.90 1.09 26.91
N ASN A 83 -1.68 0.31 27.97
CA ASN A 83 -1.14 0.79 29.23
C ASN A 83 0.40 0.96 29.19
N ASP A 84 1.07 0.43 28.17
CA ASP A 84 2.48 0.69 27.93
C ASP A 84 2.67 2.09 27.31
N ASP A 85 3.51 2.90 27.98
CA ASP A 85 3.78 4.27 27.54
C ASP A 85 4.42 4.33 26.15
N THR A 86 5.28 3.36 25.84
CA THR A 86 5.96 3.27 24.54
C THR A 86 4.96 3.00 23.43
N ILE A 87 4.04 2.06 23.65
CA ILE A 87 2.97 1.75 22.69
C ILE A 87 2.08 2.97 22.46
N ARG A 88 1.63 3.64 23.54
CA ARG A 88 0.85 4.88 23.42
C ARG A 88 1.55 5.96 22.63
N GLN A 89 2.83 6.19 22.96
CA GLN A 89 3.64 7.20 22.30
C GLN A 89 3.77 6.92 20.79
N ARG A 90 4.04 5.68 20.41
CA ARG A 90 4.16 5.27 19.01
C ARG A 90 2.83 5.36 18.27
N LEU A 91 1.71 5.00 18.92
CA LEU A 91 0.37 5.20 18.36
C LEU A 91 0.13 6.69 18.06
N MET A 92 0.46 7.58 19.00
CA MET A 92 0.26 9.03 18.79
C MET A 92 1.18 9.59 17.70
N GLN A 93 2.40 9.08 17.57
CA GLN A 93 3.29 9.42 16.46
C GLN A 93 2.71 8.99 15.12
N PHE A 94 2.14 7.78 15.05
CA PHE A 94 1.46 7.30 13.83
C PHE A 94 0.27 8.19 13.49
N TYR A 95 -0.60 8.49 14.46
CA TYR A 95 -1.72 9.42 14.27
C TYR A 95 -1.28 10.78 13.73
N SER A 96 -0.25 11.38 14.33
CA SER A 96 0.28 12.67 13.89
C SER A 96 0.74 12.63 12.44
N LYS A 97 1.41 11.55 12.03
CA LYS A 97 1.86 11.37 10.64
C LYS A 97 0.71 11.20 9.66
N ILE A 98 -0.37 10.52 10.07
CA ILE A 98 -1.60 10.41 9.28
C ILE A 98 -2.22 11.80 9.06
N GLN A 99 -2.28 12.64 10.11
CA GLN A 99 -2.80 14.00 9.96
C GLN A 99 -1.94 14.86 9.03
N ILE A 100 -0.62 14.71 9.06
CA ILE A 100 0.26 15.39 8.09
C ILE A 100 -0.06 14.93 6.65
N LEU A 101 -0.25 13.65 6.40
CA LEU A 101 -0.67 13.14 5.09
C LEU A 101 -2.00 13.76 4.65
N ARG A 102 -2.97 13.80 5.55
CA ARG A 102 -4.29 14.39 5.30
C ARG A 102 -4.17 15.86 4.88
N TYR A 103 -3.45 16.67 5.66
CA TYR A 103 -3.30 18.09 5.34
C TYR A 103 -2.49 18.33 4.08
N ASN A 104 -1.47 17.51 3.81
CA ASN A 104 -0.72 17.58 2.55
C ASN A 104 -1.61 17.25 1.35
N GLY A 105 -2.48 16.26 1.46
CA GLY A 105 -3.48 15.93 0.44
C GLY A 105 -4.45 17.08 0.19
N LEU A 106 -4.97 17.72 1.24
CA LEU A 106 -5.85 18.88 1.13
C LEU A 106 -5.15 20.09 0.48
N ARG A 107 -3.89 20.35 0.84
CA ARG A 107 -3.08 21.40 0.19
C ARG A 107 -2.89 21.15 -1.30
N SER A 108 -2.59 19.91 -1.67
CA SER A 108 -2.45 19.51 -3.07
C SER A 108 -3.75 19.68 -3.85
N LEU A 109 -4.88 19.29 -3.24
CA LEU A 109 -6.20 19.46 -3.83
C LEU A 109 -6.55 20.94 -4.04
N SER A 110 -6.34 21.77 -3.01
CA SER A 110 -6.59 23.22 -3.08
C SER A 110 -5.76 23.87 -4.20
N ALA A 111 -4.47 23.56 -4.28
CA ALA A 111 -3.61 24.10 -5.33
C ALA A 111 -4.06 23.68 -6.75
N THR A 112 -4.55 22.45 -6.88
CA THR A 112 -5.09 21.94 -8.15
C THR A 112 -6.37 22.68 -8.54
N LEU A 113 -7.31 22.88 -7.59
CA LEU A 113 -8.56 23.58 -7.84
C LEU A 113 -8.36 25.07 -8.18
N GLU A 114 -7.36 25.68 -7.56
CA GLU A 114 -6.99 27.08 -7.82
C GLU A 114 -6.06 27.27 -9.03
N ASN A 115 -5.70 26.15 -9.71
CA ASN A 115 -4.73 26.13 -10.80
C ASN A 115 -3.40 26.84 -10.46
N LYS A 116 -2.97 26.73 -9.21
CA LYS A 116 -1.73 27.32 -8.71
C LYS A 116 -0.56 26.36 -8.93
N LYS A 117 0.49 26.86 -9.59
CA LYS A 117 1.78 26.18 -9.68
C LYS A 117 2.62 26.53 -8.43
N ASP A 118 2.43 25.78 -7.36
CA ASP A 118 3.18 25.93 -6.11
C ASP A 118 4.31 24.90 -6.06
N MET A 119 5.56 25.38 -5.99
CA MET A 119 6.74 24.50 -5.90
C MET A 119 6.74 23.66 -4.63
N GLY A 120 6.18 24.16 -3.52
CA GLY A 120 6.02 23.41 -2.29
C GLY A 120 5.06 22.24 -2.46
N VAL A 121 3.97 22.40 -3.20
CA VAL A 121 3.02 21.33 -3.52
C VAL A 121 3.66 20.29 -4.45
N LEU A 122 4.47 20.69 -5.41
CA LEU A 122 5.22 19.76 -6.26
C LEU A 122 6.23 18.94 -5.44
N ALA A 123 6.94 19.57 -4.51
CA ALA A 123 7.86 18.88 -3.60
C ALA A 123 7.14 17.90 -2.68
N LEU A 124 5.95 18.26 -2.15
CA LEU A 124 5.11 17.34 -1.38
C LEU A 124 4.71 16.12 -2.20
N GLY A 125 4.29 16.30 -3.46
CA GLY A 125 3.96 15.21 -4.36
C GLY A 125 5.13 14.26 -4.61
N ALA A 126 6.33 14.80 -4.76
CA ALA A 126 7.55 14.01 -5.00
C ALA A 126 7.97 13.21 -3.76
N SER A 127 7.81 13.77 -2.55
CA SER A 127 8.21 13.12 -1.28
C SER A 127 7.11 12.24 -0.66
N ASN A 128 5.88 12.36 -1.13
CA ASN A 128 4.72 11.71 -0.52
C ASN A 128 4.87 10.18 -0.41
N LYS A 129 5.37 9.54 -1.47
CA LYS A 129 5.56 8.09 -1.47
C LYS A 129 6.54 7.64 -0.38
N MET A 130 7.70 8.26 -0.31
CA MET A 130 8.70 7.95 0.71
C MET A 130 8.11 8.16 2.11
N TYR A 131 7.42 9.28 2.31
CA TYR A 131 6.83 9.61 3.61
C TYR A 131 5.82 8.56 4.09
N TRP A 132 4.82 8.18 3.26
CA TRP A 132 3.78 7.25 3.68
C TRP A 132 4.30 5.81 3.77
N SER A 133 5.20 5.39 2.87
CA SER A 133 5.71 4.02 2.89
C SER A 133 6.60 3.74 4.11
N GLU A 134 7.48 4.67 4.49
CA GLU A 134 8.26 4.56 5.72
C GLU A 134 7.37 4.64 6.97
N MET A 135 6.38 5.51 6.97
CA MET A 135 5.41 5.60 8.05
C MET A 135 4.66 4.27 8.21
N HIS A 136 4.20 3.68 7.12
CA HIS A 136 3.43 2.44 7.15
C HIS A 136 4.29 1.25 7.61
N GLN A 137 5.55 1.15 7.19
CA GLN A 137 6.46 0.12 7.70
C GLN A 137 6.58 0.17 9.23
N ARG A 138 6.79 1.38 9.79
CA ARG A 138 6.88 1.57 11.25
C ARG A 138 5.56 1.31 11.96
N ALA A 139 4.43 1.61 11.31
CA ALA A 139 3.11 1.31 11.85
C ALA A 139 2.88 -0.20 11.92
N MET A 140 3.31 -0.96 10.90
CA MET A 140 3.18 -2.42 10.91
C MET A 140 4.10 -3.07 11.95
N GLU A 141 5.29 -2.53 12.19
CA GLU A 141 6.14 -2.94 13.32
C GLU A 141 5.44 -2.70 14.67
N LEU A 142 4.82 -1.54 14.84
CA LEU A 142 4.02 -1.25 16.04
C LEU A 142 2.82 -2.21 16.17
N ALA A 143 2.17 -2.58 15.08
CA ALA A 143 1.08 -3.55 15.10
C ALA A 143 1.54 -4.93 15.60
N LEU A 144 2.75 -5.37 15.22
CA LEU A 144 3.35 -6.60 15.76
C LEU A 144 3.65 -6.48 17.26
N ASP A 145 4.21 -5.35 17.69
CA ASP A 145 4.52 -5.12 19.11
C ASP A 145 3.25 -5.08 19.97
N ILE A 146 2.16 -4.46 19.49
CA ILE A 146 0.85 -4.48 20.15
C ILE A 146 0.34 -5.91 20.31
N ASN A 147 0.51 -6.75 19.30
CA ASN A 147 0.05 -8.15 19.31
C ASN A 147 0.97 -9.07 20.11
N GLY A 148 2.21 -8.65 20.37
CA GLY A 148 3.22 -9.38 21.12
C GLY A 148 3.50 -10.76 20.52
N ALA A 149 3.61 -11.79 21.37
CA ALA A 149 3.91 -13.15 20.93
C ALA A 149 2.88 -13.73 19.95
N ASN A 150 1.64 -13.26 19.97
CA ASN A 150 0.61 -13.68 19.03
C ASN A 150 0.94 -13.29 17.58
N SER A 151 1.78 -12.31 17.37
CA SER A 151 2.23 -11.92 16.03
C SER A 151 3.11 -12.98 15.34
N MET A 152 3.64 -13.94 16.11
CA MET A 152 4.42 -15.07 15.57
C MET A 152 3.54 -16.25 15.13
N LEU A 153 2.24 -16.23 15.41
CA LEU A 153 1.34 -17.30 15.02
C LEU A 153 1.02 -17.20 13.54
N ILE A 154 1.36 -18.26 12.81
CA ILE A 154 1.04 -18.38 11.38
C ILE A 154 -0.44 -18.69 11.18
N ASN A 155 -1.03 -19.44 12.08
CA ASN A 155 -2.45 -19.78 12.04
C ASN A 155 -3.24 -18.71 12.77
N ALA A 156 -3.62 -17.71 12.09
CA ALA A 156 -4.82 -17.02 12.49
C ALA A 156 -6.01 -17.92 12.16
N GLY A 157 -6.93 -18.02 13.06
CA GLY A 157 -8.29 -18.48 12.77
C GLY A 157 -8.85 -17.80 11.52
N PRO A 158 -10.13 -17.99 11.19
CA PRO A 158 -10.73 -17.34 10.05
C PRO A 158 -10.27 -15.88 10.02
N ALA A 159 -9.91 -15.38 8.85
CA ALA A 159 -9.43 -14.00 8.69
C ALA A 159 -10.54 -13.06 9.18
N ASP A 160 -10.55 -12.88 10.45
CA ASP A 160 -11.57 -12.23 11.25
C ASP A 160 -11.40 -10.72 11.21
N GLY A 161 -10.84 -10.24 10.21
CA GLY A 161 -10.76 -8.83 10.21
C GLY A 161 -10.63 -8.21 8.85
N ASN A 162 -11.46 -7.30 8.66
CA ASN A 162 -11.36 -6.22 7.72
C ASN A 162 -10.12 -5.34 7.99
N TRP A 163 -8.93 -5.97 8.10
CA TRP A 163 -7.71 -5.19 8.12
C TRP A 163 -7.53 -4.52 6.74
N PRO A 164 -7.31 -3.21 6.66
CA PRO A 164 -7.31 -2.46 5.38
C PRO A 164 -6.34 -2.98 4.32
N GLY A 165 -5.27 -3.66 4.72
CA GLY A 165 -4.33 -4.32 3.83
C GLY A 165 -4.81 -5.69 3.32
N ALA A 166 -5.87 -6.25 3.91
CA ALA A 166 -6.40 -7.58 3.60
C ALA A 166 -7.25 -7.65 2.32
N LEU A 167 -7.27 -6.62 1.49
CA LEU A 167 -7.94 -6.64 0.18
C LEU A 167 -7.40 -7.72 -0.77
N ARG A 168 -6.39 -8.46 -0.34
CA ARG A 168 -5.62 -9.41 -1.13
C ARG A 168 -5.78 -10.82 -0.62
N ASP A 169 -7.02 -11.26 -0.49
CA ASP A 169 -7.36 -12.56 0.10
C ASP A 169 -7.18 -13.76 -0.85
N LYS A 170 -6.25 -13.66 -1.79
CA LYS A 170 -5.88 -14.80 -2.64
C LYS A 170 -4.67 -15.52 -2.07
N ARG A 171 -4.82 -16.08 -0.89
CA ARG A 171 -3.77 -16.87 -0.25
C ARG A 171 -3.62 -18.22 -0.94
N ARG A 172 -2.39 -18.66 -1.05
CA ARG A 172 -2.08 -20.00 -1.49
C ARG A 172 -2.52 -20.97 -0.40
N GLU A 173 -3.20 -22.05 -0.77
CA GLU A 173 -3.56 -23.13 0.14
C GLU A 173 -2.32 -23.63 0.91
N GLY A 174 -2.43 -23.75 2.23
CA GLY A 174 -1.31 -24.13 3.09
C GLY A 174 -0.42 -22.98 3.60
N TYR A 175 -0.80 -21.72 3.36
CA TYR A 175 -0.07 -20.54 3.84
C TYR A 175 -0.97 -19.64 4.70
N PRO A 176 -1.36 -20.08 5.91
CA PRO A 176 -2.32 -19.37 6.76
C PRO A 176 -1.61 -18.23 7.53
N VAL A 177 -1.49 -17.07 6.92
CA VAL A 177 -0.96 -15.86 7.57
C VAL A 177 -2.13 -14.94 7.93
N SER A 178 -2.12 -14.33 9.12
CA SER A 178 -3.13 -13.35 9.50
C SER A 178 -3.11 -12.15 8.56
N SER A 179 -4.24 -11.44 8.42
CA SER A 179 -4.32 -10.26 7.58
C SER A 179 -3.33 -9.16 7.98
N MET A 180 -3.06 -9.02 9.28
CA MET A 180 -2.05 -8.10 9.79
C MET A 180 -0.63 -8.50 9.37
N MET A 181 -0.29 -9.79 9.48
CA MET A 181 1.01 -10.30 9.05
C MET A 181 1.19 -10.18 7.53
N SER A 182 0.15 -10.44 6.76
CA SER A 182 0.16 -10.18 5.31
C SER A 182 0.48 -8.71 5.02
N THR A 183 -0.19 -7.79 5.70
CA THR A 183 0.07 -6.35 5.56
C THR A 183 1.48 -5.98 6.00
N PHE A 184 1.99 -6.57 7.09
CA PHE A 184 3.37 -6.35 7.52
C PHE A 184 4.38 -6.77 6.45
N PHE A 185 4.27 -7.99 5.90
CA PHE A 185 5.17 -8.46 4.84
C PHE A 185 5.06 -7.61 3.59
N PHE A 186 3.84 -7.26 3.19
CA PHE A 186 3.60 -6.40 2.03
C PHE A 186 4.23 -5.01 2.21
N SER A 187 4.14 -4.43 3.40
CA SER A 187 4.67 -3.10 3.70
C SER A 187 6.19 -3.00 3.53
N ARG A 188 6.92 -4.13 3.63
CA ARG A 188 8.40 -4.15 3.51
C ARG A 188 8.89 -3.69 2.14
N SER A 189 8.11 -3.91 1.11
CA SER A 189 8.46 -3.55 -0.27
C SER A 189 7.82 -2.25 -0.77
N GLU A 190 6.93 -1.63 0.01
CA GLU A 190 6.22 -0.39 -0.38
C GLU A 190 7.17 0.79 -0.66
N THR A 191 8.34 0.85 -0.05
CA THR A 191 9.36 1.86 -0.36
C THR A 191 9.97 1.69 -1.74
N ILE A 192 9.86 0.50 -2.35
CA ILE A 192 10.45 0.16 -3.64
C ILE A 192 9.43 0.33 -4.74
N TRP A 193 8.30 -0.37 -4.66
CA TRP A 193 7.34 -0.45 -5.75
C TRP A 193 6.06 0.37 -5.53
N GLY A 194 5.66 0.75 -4.37
CA GLY A 194 4.38 1.40 -4.01
C GLY A 194 3.95 2.62 -4.84
#